data_fcb1366ccd0fa0ed40c9e99b6c04b53d
#
_entry.id   fcb1366ccd0fa0ed40c9e99b6c04b53d
#
_cell.length_a   1.000
_cell.length_b   1.000
_cell.length_c   1.000
_cell.angle_alpha   90.00
_cell.angle_beta   90.00
_cell.angle_gamma   90.00
#
_symmetry.space_group_name_H-M   'P 1'
#
loop_
_entity.id
_entity.type
_entity.pdbx_description
1 polymer ?
#
loop_
_entity_poly.entity_id
_entity_poly.type
_entity_poly.pdbx_seq_one_letter_code
_entity_poly.pdbx_strand_id
1 'polypeptide(L)' 'MKDRLLEVIDLLNHEKEDLDQLCKDVSFPETRLARSAAMTNRRVREILEEVLEGIDSE' A
#
# COMPACT_ATOMS: atom_id res chain seq x y z
N MET A 1 -7.05 6.06 17.78
CA MET A 1 -6.29 6.41 16.56
C MET A 1 -5.39 5.30 16.05
N LYS A 2 -4.62 4.69 16.92
CA LYS A 2 -3.72 3.59 16.54
C LYS A 2 -4.44 2.41 15.91
N ASP A 3 -5.56 2.00 16.46
CA ASP A 3 -6.34 0.87 15.94
C ASP A 3 -6.84 1.13 14.52
N ARG A 4 -7.30 2.36 14.25
CA ARG A 4 -7.75 2.75 12.92
C ARG A 4 -6.59 2.77 11.93
N LEU A 5 -5.42 3.25 12.38
CA LEU A 5 -4.22 3.29 11.56
C LEU A 5 -3.78 1.87 11.16
N LEU A 6 -3.76 0.95 12.13
CA LEU A 6 -3.42 -0.45 11.87
C LEU A 6 -4.40 -1.09 10.89
N GLU A 7 -5.68 -0.78 11.01
CA GLU A 7 -6.72 -1.26 10.11
C GLU A 7 -6.47 -0.81 8.67
N VAL A 8 -6.14 0.47 8.49
CA VAL A 8 -5.84 1.02 7.17
C VAL A 8 -4.58 0.40 6.58
N ILE A 9 -3.53 0.24 7.38
CA ILE A 9 -2.29 -0.41 6.94
C ILE A 9 -2.57 -1.84 6.47
N ASP A 10 -3.40 -2.58 7.22
CA ASP A 10 -3.77 -3.94 6.86
C ASP A 10 -4.52 -4.00 5.52
N LEU A 11 -5.47 -3.09 5.30
CA LEU A 11 -6.19 -2.98 4.03
C LEU A 11 -5.25 -2.69 2.87
N LEU A 12 -4.26 -1.82 3.08
CA LEU A 12 -3.26 -1.50 2.06
C LEU A 12 -2.36 -2.69 1.75
N ASN A 13 -2.04 -3.50 2.74
CA ASN A 13 -1.25 -4.72 2.54
C ASN A 13 -2.01 -5.74 1.69
N HIS A 14 -3.32 -5.87 1.88
CA HIS A 14 -4.16 -6.73 1.05
C HIS A 14 -4.26 -6.18 -0.38
N GLU A 15 -4.45 -4.88 -0.51
CA GLU A 15 -4.48 -4.22 -1.82
C GLU A 15 -3.17 -4.39 -2.58
N LYS A 16 -2.04 -4.38 -1.86
CA LYS A 16 -0.72 -4.62 -2.45
C LYS A 16 -0.68 -5.97 -3.17
N GLU A 17 -1.21 -7.01 -2.53
CA GLU A 17 -1.22 -8.35 -3.13
C GLU A 17 -2.07 -8.36 -4.41
N ASP A 18 -3.22 -7.71 -4.38
CA ASP A 18 -4.10 -7.60 -5.54
C ASP A 18 -3.43 -6.81 -6.67
N LEU A 19 -2.74 -5.72 -6.34
CA LEU A 19 -2.03 -4.92 -7.31
C LEU A 19 -0.85 -5.67 -7.93
N ASP A 20 -0.11 -6.43 -7.13
CA ASP A 20 0.99 -7.25 -7.64
C ASP A 20 0.47 -8.31 -8.62
N GLN A 21 -0.67 -8.92 -8.31
CA GLN A 21 -1.30 -9.89 -9.20
C GLN A 21 -1.80 -9.22 -10.48
N LEU A 22 -2.39 -8.03 -10.36
CA LEU A 22 -2.85 -7.26 -11.51
C LEU A 22 -1.69 -6.94 -12.45
N CYS A 23 -0.52 -6.57 -11.90
CA CYS A 23 0.67 -6.29 -12.71
C CYS A 23 1.12 -7.51 -13.54
N LYS A 24 0.85 -8.71 -13.06
CA LYS A 24 1.17 -9.95 -13.78
C LYS A 24 0.13 -10.29 -14.83
N ASP A 25 -1.12 -9.93 -14.59
CA ASP A 25 -2.26 -10.31 -15.44
C ASP A 25 -2.48 -9.37 -16.63
N VAL A 26 -2.06 -8.12 -16.51
CA VAL A 26 -2.25 -7.13 -17.58
C VAL A 26 -1.02 -6.99 -18.46
N SER A 27 -1.25 -6.58 -19.70
CA SER A 27 -0.16 -6.32 -20.65
C SER A 27 -0.01 -4.81 -20.87
N PHE A 28 1.11 -4.42 -21.46
CA PHE A 28 1.33 -3.02 -21.83
C PHE A 28 0.21 -2.50 -22.76
N PRO A 29 -0.32 -1.26 -22.60
CA PRO A 29 0.18 -0.23 -21.67
C PRO A 29 -0.41 -0.27 -20.26
N GLU A 30 -1.39 -1.14 -19.97
CA GLU A 30 -2.07 -1.23 -18.69
C GLU A 30 -1.13 -1.61 -17.56
N THR A 31 -0.08 -2.36 -17.85
CA THR A 31 0.96 -2.75 -16.87
C THR A 31 1.61 -1.50 -16.24
N ARG A 32 1.80 -0.45 -17.03
CA ARG A 32 2.41 0.78 -16.54
C ARG A 32 1.52 1.45 -15.50
N LEU A 33 0.20 1.47 -15.75
CA LEU A 33 -0.76 2.04 -14.81
C LEU A 33 -0.85 1.21 -13.55
N ALA A 34 -0.85 -0.13 -13.69
CA ALA A 34 -0.88 -1.03 -12.55
C ALA A 34 0.34 -0.87 -11.66
N ARG A 35 1.53 -0.72 -12.25
CA ARG A 35 2.77 -0.47 -11.51
C ARG A 35 2.74 0.86 -10.79
N SER A 36 2.18 1.90 -11.42
CA SER A 36 2.04 3.20 -10.80
C SER A 36 1.15 3.12 -9.55
N ALA A 37 0.05 2.38 -9.64
CA ALA A 37 -0.84 2.16 -8.50
C ALA A 37 -0.14 1.39 -7.38
N ALA A 38 0.64 0.37 -7.72
CA ALA A 38 1.40 -0.42 -6.75
C ALA A 38 2.45 0.43 -6.02
N MET A 39 3.12 1.31 -6.75
CA MET A 39 4.11 2.23 -6.16
C MET A 39 3.46 3.25 -5.24
N THR A 40 2.30 3.76 -5.61
CA THR A 40 1.53 4.68 -4.77
C THR A 40 1.09 4.00 -3.47
N ASN A 41 0.61 2.76 -3.56
CA ASN A 41 0.25 1.95 -2.41
C ASN A 41 1.44 1.79 -1.46
N ARG A 42 2.60 1.45 -2.00
CA ARG A 42 3.83 1.28 -1.21
C ARG A 42 4.22 2.56 -0.49
N ARG A 43 4.16 3.69 -1.18
CA ARG A 43 4.52 4.99 -0.61
C ARG A 43 3.59 5.37 0.54
N VAL A 44 2.29 5.16 0.35
CA VAL A 44 1.29 5.44 1.40
C VAL A 44 1.54 4.55 2.61
N ARG A 45 1.82 3.26 2.40
CA ARG A 45 2.12 2.34 3.50
C ARG A 45 3.34 2.78 4.29
N GLU A 46 4.41 3.20 3.62
CA GLU A 46 5.63 3.67 4.27
C GLU A 46 5.35 4.90 5.14
N ILE A 47 4.57 5.84 4.63
CA ILE A 47 4.19 7.04 5.38
C ILE A 47 3.39 6.68 6.62
N LEU A 48 2.40 5.77 6.48
CA LEU A 48 1.57 5.37 7.61
C LEU A 48 2.36 4.58 8.65
N GLU A 49 3.33 3.78 8.23
CA GLU A 49 4.22 3.07 9.16
C GLU A 49 5.09 4.05 9.95
N GLU A 50 5.54 5.14 9.34
CA GLU A 50 6.27 6.20 10.06
C GLU A 50 5.37 6.89 11.09
N VAL A 51 4.11 7.14 10.74
CA VAL A 51 3.13 7.71 11.69
C VAL A 51 2.93 6.76 12.86
N LEU A 52 2.82 5.47 12.58
CA LEU A 52 2.66 4.45 13.63
C LEU A 52 3.86 4.42 14.58
N GLU A 53 5.07 4.48 14.03
CA GLU A 53 6.30 4.55 14.84
C GLU A 53 6.30 5.77 15.73
N GLY A 54 5.88 6.93 15.22
CA GLY A 54 5.77 8.15 16.01
C GLY A 54 4.79 8.03 17.17
N ILE A 55 3.66 7.36 16.95
CA ILE A 55 2.67 7.11 17.99
C ILE A 55 3.22 6.16 19.05
N ASP A 56 3.89 5.08 18.61
CA ASP A 56 4.45 4.09 19.54
C ASP A 56 5.63 4.64 20.35
N SER A 57 6.33 5.67 19.83
CA SER A 57 7.47 6.30 20.52
C SER A 57 7.04 7.22 21.65
N GLU A 58 5.79 7.64 21.65
CA GLU A 58 5.25 8.51 22.70
C GLU A 58 4.81 7.69 23.91
#